data_7a7853cd51e6b9946c22bdb203ad4101
#
_entry.id   7a7853cd51e6b9946c22bdb203ad4101
#
_cell.length_a   1.000
_cell.length_b   1.000
_cell.length_c   1.000
_cell.angle_alpha   90.00
_cell.angle_beta   90.00
_cell.angle_gamma   90.00
#
_symmetry.space_group_name_H-M   'P 1'
#
loop_
_entity.id
_entity.type
_entity.pdbx_description
1 polymer ?
#
loop_
_entity_poly.entity_id
_entity_poly.type
_entity_poly.pdbx_seq_one_letter_code
_entity_poly.pdbx_strand_id
1 'polypeptide(L)'
;MLLMGLLALGSWWLVRNAPRPQQPAQERPVSHEPDYYMRDFAVKSFDATGRLQSEIRGTLARHYADNDTLEIDQARMRSVNEEGRVVTARANRALSNGDGSEVQLYGNAIVTREASAPEGRAPVPRLEFQGEFLHAWVNEERVRSDQPVTLKRGADTFTADSMDYDNLEQVMQLRGRVRGTLMPAPVRR
;
A
#
# COMPACT_ATOMS: atom_id res chain seq x y z
N MET A 1 73.26 12.07 -7.65
CA MET A 1 72.68 13.09 -6.78
C MET A 1 71.43 13.76 -7.38
N LEU A 2 71.41 14.15 -8.66
CA LEU A 2 70.25 14.81 -9.30
C LEU A 2 69.00 13.93 -9.37
N LEU A 3 69.12 12.63 -9.57
CA LEU A 3 67.97 11.68 -9.68
C LEU A 3 67.23 11.52 -8.36
N MET A 4 67.92 11.50 -7.21
CA MET A 4 67.32 11.43 -5.88
C MET A 4 66.57 12.70 -5.48
N GLY A 5 67.02 13.86 -5.94
CA GLY A 5 66.30 15.12 -5.72
C GLY A 5 64.97 15.20 -6.46
N LEU A 6 64.91 14.67 -7.72
CA LEU A 6 63.70 14.60 -8.51
C LEU A 6 62.66 13.63 -7.91
N LEU A 7 63.09 12.47 -7.37
CA LEU A 7 62.21 11.53 -6.71
C LEU A 7 61.65 12.11 -5.39
N ALA A 8 62.44 12.80 -4.61
CA ALA A 8 61.99 13.48 -3.37
C ALA A 8 60.94 14.56 -3.68
N LEU A 9 61.15 15.41 -4.69
CA LEU A 9 60.19 16.42 -5.13
C LEU A 9 58.88 15.81 -5.65
N GLY A 10 58.95 14.72 -6.43
CA GLY A 10 57.78 13.98 -6.90
C GLY A 10 56.97 13.38 -5.77
N SER A 11 57.66 12.74 -4.82
CA SER A 11 56.98 12.17 -3.64
C SER A 11 56.31 13.24 -2.76
N TRP A 12 56.99 14.36 -2.56
CA TRP A 12 56.44 15.49 -1.79
C TRP A 12 55.21 16.11 -2.47
N TRP A 13 55.26 16.23 -3.83
CA TRP A 13 54.13 16.73 -4.60
C TRP A 13 52.91 15.76 -4.56
N LEU A 14 53.14 14.44 -4.64
CA LEU A 14 52.13 13.41 -4.53
C LEU A 14 51.42 13.40 -3.16
N VAL A 15 52.21 13.51 -2.07
CA VAL A 15 51.64 13.58 -0.72
C VAL A 15 50.81 14.84 -0.52
N ARG A 16 51.23 15.96 -1.10
CA ARG A 16 50.53 17.24 -0.96
C ARG A 16 49.25 17.33 -1.78
N ASN A 17 49.18 16.57 -2.91
CA ASN A 17 48.02 16.49 -3.76
C ASN A 17 47.23 15.17 -3.60
N ALA A 18 47.59 14.31 -2.63
CA ALA A 18 46.81 13.13 -2.33
C ALA A 18 45.40 13.56 -1.89
N PRO A 19 44.33 12.93 -2.46
CA PRO A 19 42.97 13.17 -2.00
C PRO A 19 42.93 12.92 -0.48
N ARG A 20 42.54 13.93 0.27
CA ARG A 20 42.32 13.74 1.70
C ARG A 20 41.28 12.66 1.87
N PRO A 21 41.48 11.62 2.74
CA PRO A 21 40.42 10.69 3.06
C PRO A 21 39.18 11.53 3.43
N GLN A 22 38.12 11.36 2.68
CA GLN A 22 36.84 11.96 3.06
C GLN A 22 36.56 11.43 4.47
N GLN A 23 36.49 12.32 5.45
CA GLN A 23 35.98 11.96 6.77
C GLN A 23 34.69 11.20 6.53
N PRO A 24 34.47 10.02 7.18
CA PRO A 24 33.20 9.33 7.07
C PRO A 24 32.14 10.38 7.27
N ALA A 25 31.24 10.50 6.27
CA ALA A 25 30.13 11.43 6.35
C ALA A 25 29.50 11.19 7.72
N GLN A 26 29.49 12.22 8.58
CA GLN A 26 28.77 12.12 9.83
C GLN A 26 27.40 11.60 9.45
N GLU A 27 27.06 10.40 9.93
CA GLU A 27 25.72 9.83 9.79
C GLU A 27 24.78 10.92 10.31
N ARG A 28 24.13 11.62 9.39
CA ARG A 28 23.08 12.57 9.78
C ARG A 28 22.09 11.76 10.59
N PRO A 29 21.67 12.24 11.76
CA PRO A 29 20.61 11.57 12.49
C PRO A 29 19.48 11.35 11.50
N VAL A 30 18.98 10.12 11.45
CA VAL A 30 17.90 9.72 10.54
C VAL A 30 16.73 10.65 10.85
N SER A 31 16.52 11.64 10.01
CA SER A 31 15.42 12.60 10.14
C SER A 31 14.22 11.97 9.47
N HIS A 32 13.07 11.94 10.15
CA HIS A 32 11.79 11.51 9.56
C HIS A 32 11.26 12.63 8.66
N GLU A 33 11.98 12.89 7.57
CA GLU A 33 11.62 13.87 6.55
C GLU A 33 11.42 13.17 5.21
N PRO A 34 10.40 13.56 4.42
CA PRO A 34 10.21 13.00 3.10
C PRO A 34 11.44 13.27 2.22
N ASP A 35 11.96 12.23 1.58
CA ASP A 35 13.05 12.35 0.61
C ASP A 35 12.56 12.70 -0.80
N TYR A 36 11.30 12.34 -1.11
CA TYR A 36 10.59 12.84 -2.28
C TYR A 36 9.08 12.95 -2.06
N TYR A 37 8.43 13.70 -2.94
CA TYR A 37 6.98 13.81 -2.98
C TYR A 37 6.45 13.90 -4.41
N MET A 38 5.20 13.47 -4.60
CA MET A 38 4.46 13.60 -5.86
C MET A 38 3.14 14.32 -5.59
N ARG A 39 2.75 15.22 -6.50
CA ARG A 39 1.46 15.93 -6.42
C ARG A 39 0.56 15.53 -7.58
N ASP A 40 -0.76 15.41 -7.31
CA ASP A 40 -1.80 15.10 -8.31
C ASP A 40 -1.37 13.97 -9.25
N PHE A 41 -0.98 12.84 -8.65
CA PHE A 41 -0.30 11.76 -9.35
C PHE A 41 -1.22 10.58 -9.66
N ALA A 42 -0.82 9.80 -10.65
CA ALA A 42 -1.34 8.46 -10.96
C ALA A 42 -0.20 7.52 -11.31
N VAL A 43 -0.02 6.47 -10.50
CA VAL A 43 0.95 5.40 -10.76
C VAL A 43 0.19 4.19 -11.27
N LYS A 44 0.68 3.60 -12.36
CA LYS A 44 0.09 2.41 -12.98
C LYS A 44 1.12 1.30 -13.06
N SER A 45 0.71 0.09 -12.66
CA SER A 45 1.49 -1.14 -12.84
C SER A 45 0.82 -2.02 -13.88
N PHE A 46 1.63 -2.67 -14.69
CA PHE A 46 1.18 -3.56 -15.75
C PHE A 46 1.78 -4.95 -15.53
N ASP A 47 1.05 -5.99 -15.89
CA ASP A 47 1.57 -7.36 -15.90
C ASP A 47 2.53 -7.60 -17.08
N ALA A 48 3.16 -8.77 -17.13
CA ALA A 48 4.10 -9.13 -18.20
C ALA A 48 3.47 -9.14 -19.60
N THR A 49 2.16 -9.15 -19.71
CA THR A 49 1.41 -9.09 -20.97
C THR A 49 0.97 -7.69 -21.35
N GLY A 50 1.31 -6.67 -20.52
CA GLY A 50 0.93 -5.28 -20.73
C GLY A 50 -0.48 -4.92 -20.29
N ARG A 51 -1.18 -5.80 -19.56
CA ARG A 51 -2.50 -5.49 -18.99
C ARG A 51 -2.36 -4.71 -17.69
N LEU A 52 -3.22 -3.72 -17.48
CA LEU A 52 -3.23 -2.94 -16.25
C LEU A 52 -3.54 -3.84 -15.04
N GLN A 53 -2.58 -3.95 -14.14
CA GLN A 53 -2.68 -4.72 -12.89
C GLN A 53 -3.15 -3.85 -11.73
N SER A 54 -2.58 -2.65 -11.60
CA SER A 54 -3.00 -1.71 -10.55
C SER A 54 -2.87 -0.25 -10.99
N GLU A 55 -3.68 0.60 -10.38
CA GLU A 55 -3.60 2.05 -10.49
C GLU A 55 -3.80 2.66 -9.11
N ILE A 56 -2.87 3.55 -8.71
CA ILE A 56 -2.91 4.31 -7.47
C ILE A 56 -2.91 5.79 -7.82
N ARG A 57 -3.82 6.54 -7.22
CA ARG A 57 -3.95 8.00 -7.38
C ARG A 57 -4.01 8.67 -6.02
N GLY A 58 -3.53 9.89 -5.96
CA GLY A 58 -3.61 10.74 -4.77
C GLY A 58 -3.33 12.20 -5.11
N THR A 59 -3.66 13.09 -4.18
CA THR A 59 -3.35 14.52 -4.32
C THR A 59 -1.92 14.85 -3.92
N LEU A 60 -1.38 14.11 -2.95
CA LEU A 60 0.00 14.24 -2.48
C LEU A 60 0.49 12.89 -1.99
N ALA A 61 1.68 12.49 -2.41
CA ALA A 61 2.42 11.38 -1.83
C ALA A 61 3.73 11.89 -1.26
N ARG A 62 4.13 11.33 -0.12
CA ARG A 62 5.40 11.57 0.59
C ARG A 62 6.04 10.23 0.88
N HIS A 63 7.28 10.08 0.46
CA HIS A 63 8.08 8.90 0.79
C HIS A 63 9.04 9.23 1.91
N TYR A 64 9.23 8.29 2.82
CA TYR A 64 10.13 8.40 3.98
C TYR A 64 11.17 7.29 3.90
N ALA A 65 12.43 7.68 3.59
CA ALA A 65 13.53 6.73 3.39
C ALA A 65 13.99 6.04 4.69
N ASP A 66 13.68 6.61 5.86
CA ASP A 66 14.08 6.06 7.16
C ASP A 66 13.38 4.74 7.52
N ASN A 67 12.14 4.57 7.05
CA ASN A 67 11.31 3.39 7.31
C ASN A 67 10.68 2.81 6.04
N ASP A 68 11.09 3.30 4.87
CA ASP A 68 10.59 2.87 3.56
C ASP A 68 9.05 2.87 3.48
N THR A 69 8.43 3.98 3.91
CA THR A 69 6.99 4.14 3.87
C THR A 69 6.55 5.21 2.88
N LEU A 70 5.35 5.03 2.32
CA LEU A 70 4.69 5.97 1.43
C LEU A 70 3.37 6.42 2.04
N GLU A 71 3.26 7.70 2.35
CA GLU A 71 2.02 8.33 2.81
C GLU A 71 1.31 9.00 1.63
N ILE A 72 0.01 8.76 1.46
CA ILE A 72 -0.78 9.26 0.34
C ILE A 72 -2.04 9.97 0.85
N ASP A 73 -2.21 11.23 0.47
CA ASP A 73 -3.43 11.99 0.74
C ASP A 73 -4.47 11.75 -0.36
N GLN A 74 -5.75 11.62 0.02
CA GLN A 74 -6.89 11.34 -0.85
C GLN A 74 -6.65 10.11 -1.73
N ALA A 75 -6.17 9.06 -1.09
CA ALA A 75 -5.77 7.83 -1.76
C ALA A 75 -6.96 7.14 -2.45
N ARG A 76 -6.72 6.70 -3.68
CA ARG A 76 -7.63 5.86 -4.47
C ARG A 76 -6.81 4.80 -5.18
N MET A 77 -7.20 3.56 -5.03
CA MET A 77 -6.54 2.42 -5.64
C MET A 77 -7.56 1.58 -6.40
N ARG A 78 -7.14 1.06 -7.53
CA ARG A 78 -7.84 0.01 -8.28
C ARG A 78 -6.83 -1.08 -8.63
N SER A 79 -7.16 -2.33 -8.34
CA SER A 79 -6.36 -3.49 -8.70
C SER A 79 -7.23 -4.50 -9.45
N VAL A 80 -6.61 -5.20 -10.39
CA VAL A 80 -7.22 -6.29 -11.16
C VAL A 80 -6.28 -7.48 -11.07
N ASN A 81 -6.75 -8.60 -10.52
CA ASN A 81 -5.93 -9.80 -10.46
C ASN A 81 -5.95 -10.58 -11.80
N GLU A 82 -5.18 -11.66 -11.89
CA GLU A 82 -5.07 -12.50 -13.08
C GLU A 82 -6.42 -13.08 -13.54
N GLU A 83 -7.34 -13.34 -12.61
CA GLU A 83 -8.69 -13.83 -12.88
C GLU A 83 -9.68 -12.72 -13.27
N GLY A 84 -9.22 -11.46 -13.40
CA GLY A 84 -10.04 -10.31 -13.75
C GLY A 84 -10.88 -9.77 -12.58
N ARG A 85 -10.65 -10.23 -11.35
CA ARG A 85 -11.34 -9.70 -10.16
C ARG A 85 -10.85 -8.30 -9.86
N VAL A 86 -11.78 -7.39 -9.66
CA VAL A 86 -11.49 -5.97 -9.39
C VAL A 86 -11.65 -5.69 -7.90
N VAL A 87 -10.61 -5.11 -7.31
CA VAL A 87 -10.63 -4.54 -5.96
C VAL A 87 -10.35 -3.05 -6.08
N THR A 88 -11.13 -2.25 -5.37
CA THR A 88 -10.92 -0.81 -5.23
C THR A 88 -10.77 -0.44 -3.76
N ALA A 89 -9.91 0.53 -3.48
CA ALA A 89 -9.76 1.09 -2.15
C ALA A 89 -9.75 2.61 -2.23
N ARG A 90 -10.27 3.27 -1.19
CA ARG A 90 -10.20 4.71 -1.04
C ARG A 90 -10.15 5.11 0.43
N ALA A 91 -9.46 6.20 0.72
CA ALA A 91 -9.40 6.78 2.07
C ALA A 91 -8.96 8.25 1.98
N ASN A 92 -9.16 9.00 3.06
CA ASN A 92 -8.61 10.35 3.16
C ASN A 92 -7.08 10.32 3.18
N ARG A 93 -6.50 9.31 3.82
CA ARG A 93 -5.06 9.06 3.87
C ARG A 93 -4.77 7.57 3.83
N ALA A 94 -3.71 7.18 3.12
CA ALA A 94 -3.16 5.84 3.14
C ALA A 94 -1.69 5.89 3.55
N LEU A 95 -1.25 4.88 4.29
CA LEU A 95 0.14 4.60 4.60
C LEU A 95 0.47 3.22 4.08
N SER A 96 1.49 3.12 3.25
CA SER A 96 1.96 1.86 2.65
C SER A 96 3.41 1.63 3.02
N ASN A 97 3.82 0.38 3.16
CA ASN A 97 5.23 0.01 3.12
C ASN A 97 5.77 0.14 1.68
N GLY A 98 7.10 0.07 1.52
CA GLY A 98 7.78 0.37 0.25
C GLY A 98 7.38 -0.53 -0.92
N ASP A 99 7.06 -1.80 -0.66
CA ASP A 99 6.63 -2.75 -1.71
C ASP A 99 5.11 -2.78 -1.94
N GLY A 100 4.32 -2.04 -1.14
CA GLY A 100 2.86 -1.99 -1.27
C GLY A 100 2.13 -3.23 -0.79
N SER A 101 2.82 -4.16 -0.11
CA SER A 101 2.21 -5.38 0.42
C SER A 101 1.33 -5.14 1.64
N GLU A 102 1.56 -4.07 2.37
CA GLU A 102 0.83 -3.67 3.57
C GLU A 102 0.35 -2.22 3.43
N VAL A 103 -0.95 -2.00 3.60
CA VAL A 103 -1.58 -0.69 3.44
C VAL A 103 -2.55 -0.42 4.59
N GLN A 104 -2.35 0.71 5.25
CA GLN A 104 -3.27 1.23 6.28
C GLN A 104 -4.05 2.40 5.69
N LEU A 105 -5.36 2.35 5.81
CA LEU A 105 -6.30 3.34 5.29
C LEU A 105 -6.95 4.09 6.44
N TYR A 106 -6.89 5.41 6.42
CA TYR A 106 -7.38 6.29 7.48
C TYR A 106 -8.40 7.30 6.95
N GLY A 107 -9.50 7.44 7.67
CA GLY A 107 -10.56 8.39 7.42
C GLY A 107 -11.42 8.02 6.20
N ASN A 108 -12.71 7.73 6.42
CA ASN A 108 -13.64 7.30 5.38
C ASN A 108 -13.09 6.16 4.51
N ALA A 109 -12.37 5.23 5.14
CA ALA A 109 -11.75 4.10 4.46
C ALA A 109 -12.82 3.17 3.90
N ILE A 110 -12.69 2.84 2.61
CA ILE A 110 -13.57 1.89 1.92
C ILE A 110 -12.70 0.97 1.07
N VAL A 111 -12.89 -0.34 1.26
CA VAL A 111 -12.33 -1.37 0.39
C VAL A 111 -13.48 -2.15 -0.22
N THR A 112 -13.50 -2.27 -1.54
CA THR A 112 -14.57 -2.96 -2.29
C THR A 112 -13.95 -4.02 -3.18
N ARG A 113 -14.44 -5.24 -3.07
CA ARG A 113 -14.29 -6.29 -4.08
C ARG A 113 -15.56 -6.29 -4.93
N GLU A 114 -15.42 -6.02 -6.21
CA GLU A 114 -16.57 -6.00 -7.13
C GLU A 114 -17.18 -7.39 -7.29
N ALA A 115 -18.48 -7.42 -7.62
CA ALA A 115 -19.16 -8.67 -7.95
C ALA A 115 -18.51 -9.31 -9.18
N SER A 116 -18.42 -10.63 -9.18
CA SER A 116 -17.93 -11.40 -10.32
C SER A 116 -18.79 -12.61 -10.60
N ALA A 117 -18.90 -12.97 -11.85
CA ALA A 117 -19.64 -14.17 -12.29
C ALA A 117 -18.70 -15.00 -13.18
N PRO A 118 -17.74 -15.72 -12.58
CA PRO A 118 -16.82 -16.55 -13.35
C PRO A 118 -17.59 -17.69 -14.02
N GLU A 119 -17.18 -18.04 -15.24
CA GLU A 119 -17.80 -19.09 -16.02
C GLU A 119 -17.71 -20.45 -15.28
N GLY A 120 -18.82 -21.15 -15.17
CA GLY A 120 -18.91 -22.46 -14.49
C GLY A 120 -18.87 -22.44 -12.97
N ARG A 121 -18.89 -21.24 -12.33
CA ARG A 121 -18.90 -21.08 -10.86
C ARG A 121 -20.09 -20.23 -10.41
N ALA A 122 -20.45 -20.36 -9.13
CA ALA A 122 -21.48 -19.50 -8.55
C ALA A 122 -21.04 -18.01 -8.57
N PRO A 123 -21.99 -17.09 -8.85
CA PRO A 123 -21.70 -15.66 -8.77
C PRO A 123 -21.21 -15.24 -7.38
N VAL A 124 -20.17 -14.46 -7.34
CA VAL A 124 -19.61 -13.90 -6.11
C VAL A 124 -20.18 -12.50 -5.93
N PRO A 125 -20.92 -12.23 -4.83
CA PRO A 125 -21.49 -10.91 -4.60
C PRO A 125 -20.41 -9.87 -4.33
N ARG A 126 -20.74 -8.59 -4.58
CA ARG A 126 -19.95 -7.46 -4.17
C ARG A 126 -19.76 -7.50 -2.65
N LEU A 127 -18.51 -7.23 -2.23
CA LEU A 127 -18.14 -7.16 -0.82
C LEU A 127 -17.50 -5.80 -0.57
N GLU A 128 -18.00 -5.07 0.43
CA GLU A 128 -17.54 -3.73 0.75
C GLU A 128 -17.33 -3.58 2.24
N PHE A 129 -16.14 -3.12 2.63
CA PHE A 129 -15.76 -2.77 4.00
C PHE A 129 -15.67 -1.25 4.12
N GLN A 130 -16.30 -0.67 5.15
CA GLN A 130 -16.29 0.76 5.42
C GLN A 130 -15.94 1.00 6.89
N GLY A 131 -15.07 1.97 7.17
CA GLY A 131 -14.68 2.36 8.52
C GLY A 131 -13.78 3.59 8.52
N GLU A 132 -13.43 4.05 9.72
CA GLU A 132 -12.42 5.11 9.87
C GLU A 132 -11.00 4.58 9.77
N PHE A 133 -10.81 3.28 9.94
CA PHE A 133 -9.53 2.61 9.80
C PHE A 133 -9.72 1.22 9.19
N LEU A 134 -8.94 0.90 8.16
CA LEU A 134 -8.81 -0.44 7.59
C LEU A 134 -7.33 -0.74 7.34
N HIS A 135 -6.90 -1.93 7.72
CA HIS A 135 -5.56 -2.44 7.49
C HIS A 135 -5.64 -3.61 6.50
N ALA A 136 -4.94 -3.52 5.39
CA ALA A 136 -4.94 -4.51 4.32
C ALA A 136 -3.54 -5.08 4.12
N TRP A 137 -3.43 -6.41 4.08
CA TRP A 137 -2.29 -7.18 3.61
C TRP A 137 -2.63 -7.71 2.22
N VAL A 138 -2.04 -7.06 1.21
CA VAL A 138 -2.43 -7.25 -0.20
C VAL A 138 -2.11 -8.66 -0.68
N ASN A 139 -0.91 -9.16 -0.36
CA ASN A 139 -0.45 -10.48 -0.78
C ASN A 139 -1.17 -11.62 -0.03
N GLU A 140 -1.64 -11.37 1.19
CA GLU A 140 -2.41 -12.30 2.01
C GLU A 140 -3.91 -12.22 1.72
N GLU A 141 -4.33 -11.27 0.89
CA GLU A 141 -5.74 -10.95 0.62
C GLU A 141 -6.55 -10.78 1.93
N ARG A 142 -5.95 -10.17 2.94
CA ARG A 142 -6.53 -10.01 4.27
C ARG A 142 -6.84 -8.55 4.56
N VAL A 143 -7.98 -8.29 5.22
CA VAL A 143 -8.38 -6.95 5.68
C VAL A 143 -8.81 -7.04 7.14
N ARG A 144 -8.28 -6.14 7.96
CA ARG A 144 -8.62 -6.06 9.39
C ARG A 144 -8.99 -4.63 9.79
N SER A 145 -9.83 -4.50 10.78
CA SER A 145 -10.07 -3.26 11.51
C SER A 145 -10.24 -3.55 13.00
N ASP A 146 -9.58 -2.78 13.83
CA ASP A 146 -9.78 -2.74 15.28
C ASP A 146 -10.73 -1.61 15.71
N GLN A 147 -11.31 -0.90 14.74
CA GLN A 147 -12.29 0.16 14.90
C GLN A 147 -13.65 -0.24 14.33
N PRO A 148 -14.73 0.48 14.68
CA PRO A 148 -16.05 0.19 14.15
C PRO A 148 -16.09 0.13 12.63
N VAL A 149 -16.71 -0.90 12.11
CA VAL A 149 -16.74 -1.22 10.68
C VAL A 149 -18.14 -1.59 10.23
N THR A 150 -18.48 -1.19 9.03
CA THR A 150 -19.66 -1.65 8.28
C THR A 150 -19.21 -2.53 7.14
N LEU A 151 -19.79 -3.72 7.06
CA LEU A 151 -19.62 -4.68 5.99
C LEU A 151 -20.89 -4.76 5.17
N LYS A 152 -20.78 -4.69 3.84
CA LYS A 152 -21.89 -4.98 2.93
C LYS A 152 -21.51 -6.15 2.02
N ARG A 153 -22.37 -7.16 1.95
CA ARG A 153 -22.22 -8.32 1.08
C ARG A 153 -23.47 -8.48 0.23
N GLY A 154 -23.40 -8.08 -1.04
CA GLY A 154 -24.59 -7.96 -1.87
C GLY A 154 -25.59 -6.97 -1.28
N ALA A 155 -26.77 -7.45 -0.88
CA ALA A 155 -27.81 -6.67 -0.21
C ALA A 155 -27.72 -6.70 1.33
N ASP A 156 -26.92 -7.61 1.89
CA ASP A 156 -26.78 -7.78 3.34
C ASP A 156 -25.83 -6.74 3.93
N THR A 157 -26.12 -6.29 5.15
CA THR A 157 -25.29 -5.32 5.86
C THR A 157 -25.02 -5.79 7.28
N PHE A 158 -23.75 -5.71 7.70
CA PHE A 158 -23.31 -6.04 9.04
C PHE A 158 -22.52 -4.88 9.62
N THR A 159 -22.63 -4.66 10.92
CA THR A 159 -21.80 -3.72 11.69
C THR A 159 -21.15 -4.44 12.85
N ALA A 160 -19.94 -4.04 13.22
CA ALA A 160 -19.19 -4.60 14.34
C ALA A 160 -18.21 -3.56 14.89
N ASP A 161 -17.68 -3.81 16.12
CA ASP A 161 -16.65 -2.95 16.70
C ASP A 161 -15.26 -3.26 16.14
N SER A 162 -15.03 -4.49 15.65
CA SER A 162 -13.80 -4.89 14.96
C SER A 162 -14.09 -6.02 13.96
N MET A 163 -13.18 -6.17 13.01
CA MET A 163 -13.30 -7.14 11.93
C MET A 163 -11.93 -7.72 11.56
N ASP A 164 -11.93 -8.99 11.17
CA ASP A 164 -10.81 -9.67 10.52
C ASP A 164 -11.38 -10.53 9.37
N TYR A 165 -10.97 -10.25 8.15
CA TYR A 165 -11.40 -10.95 6.94
C TYR A 165 -10.20 -11.51 6.19
N ASP A 166 -10.22 -12.83 5.99
CA ASP A 166 -9.28 -13.57 5.17
C ASP A 166 -9.99 -14.06 3.92
N ASN A 167 -9.57 -13.55 2.75
CA ASN A 167 -10.19 -13.91 1.48
C ASN A 167 -9.69 -15.25 0.94
N LEU A 168 -8.50 -15.71 1.29
CA LEU A 168 -7.97 -17.00 0.87
C LEU A 168 -8.70 -18.14 1.59
N GLU A 169 -8.85 -18.00 2.91
CA GLU A 169 -9.60 -18.95 3.75
C GLU A 169 -11.13 -18.75 3.69
N GLN A 170 -11.60 -17.65 3.08
CA GLN A 170 -13.02 -17.24 3.06
C GLN A 170 -13.64 -17.14 4.46
N VAL A 171 -12.83 -16.76 5.45
CA VAL A 171 -13.22 -16.62 6.85
C VAL A 171 -13.39 -15.14 7.19
N MET A 172 -14.51 -14.83 7.85
CA MET A 172 -14.79 -13.52 8.40
C MET A 172 -15.11 -13.62 9.88
N GLN A 173 -14.41 -12.84 10.67
CA GLN A 173 -14.64 -12.71 12.10
C GLN A 173 -15.10 -11.28 12.40
N LEU A 174 -16.29 -11.13 12.95
CA LEU A 174 -16.82 -9.87 13.46
C LEU A 174 -16.88 -9.95 14.99
N ARG A 175 -16.42 -8.90 15.68
CA ARG A 175 -16.38 -8.87 17.16
C ARG A 175 -16.95 -7.56 17.69
N GLY A 176 -17.43 -7.63 18.93
CA GLY A 176 -18.09 -6.51 19.59
C GLY A 176 -19.59 -6.48 19.27
N ARG A 177 -20.19 -5.32 19.24
CA ARG A 177 -21.65 -5.12 19.05
C ARG A 177 -22.10 -5.47 17.64
N VAL A 178 -22.02 -6.76 17.29
CA VAL A 178 -22.36 -7.25 15.96
C VAL A 178 -23.87 -7.13 15.72
N ARG A 179 -24.24 -6.49 14.61
CA ARG A 179 -25.61 -6.40 14.09
C ARG A 179 -25.61 -6.78 12.63
N GLY A 180 -26.61 -7.54 12.18
CA GLY A 180 -26.76 -7.93 10.79
C GLY A 180 -28.19 -7.67 10.30
N THR A 181 -28.29 -7.10 9.08
CA THR A 181 -29.55 -7.00 8.32
C THR A 181 -29.40 -7.87 7.08
N LEU A 182 -30.24 -8.92 7.00
CA LEU A 182 -30.25 -9.83 5.87
C LEU A 182 -31.45 -9.51 4.98
N MET A 183 -31.21 -9.36 3.69
CA MET A 183 -32.26 -9.17 2.70
C MET A 183 -32.62 -10.49 2.06
N PRO A 184 -33.92 -10.88 2.03
CA PRO A 184 -34.36 -12.10 1.36
C PRO A 184 -33.95 -12.07 -0.13
N ALA A 185 -33.42 -13.19 -0.61
CA ALA A 185 -33.14 -13.32 -2.04
C ALA A 185 -34.45 -13.14 -2.83
N PRO A 186 -34.44 -12.41 -3.97
CA PRO A 186 -35.62 -12.30 -4.81
C PRO A 186 -36.05 -13.69 -5.27
N VAL A 187 -37.28 -14.05 -4.96
CA VAL A 187 -37.87 -15.31 -5.45
C VAL A 187 -37.94 -15.23 -6.97
N ARG A 188 -37.09 -15.99 -7.67
CA ARG A 188 -37.24 -16.18 -9.12
C ARG A 188 -38.54 -16.89 -9.35
N ARG A 189 -39.55 -16.19 -9.88
CA ARG A 189 -40.75 -16.77 -10.50
C ARG A 189 -40.42 -17.18 -11.92
#